data_da4a9e425a0ae276eaff50c222b8da9c
#
_entry.id   da4a9e425a0ae276eaff50c222b8da9c
#
_cell.length_a   1.000
_cell.length_b   1.000
_cell.length_c   1.000
_cell.angle_alpha   90.00
_cell.angle_beta   90.00
_cell.angle_gamma   90.00
#
_symmetry.space_group_name_H-M   'P 1'
#
loop_
_entity.id
_entity.type
_entity.pdbx_description
1 polymer ?
#
loop_
_entity_poly.entity_id
_entity_poly.type
_entity_poly.pdbx_seq_one_letter_code
_entity_poly.pdbx_strand_id
1 'polypeptide(L)'
;MLKNSLLFLFFLGTCLPFSQAQKGMTAAVKKNIQLRIDNGMNVGIVVGLIDADGTQYYNFGVKSLATKEKVDENSVFEIGSISKTFTGILLADQVVKGNAKLDDPLQKYLPEGVTAPTRNGEAIQLVHLSNHTSALPRMPSNFNPANPANPFADYSEKAMYEFLTGYELPRDIGAQYEYSNYAVGILGFVLAKQQQMTYEELVAKTIAKPLKMKDTGVALSPKMEKNLAKGHSGRQEVENWDIPTLGGAGAIRSTAVDMLKYLAANMGMQKSDLYSAMQLAHKNTRKEASQPIVGLGWHTANVGDKEVIWHNGGTGGYRTFTGFVKGGKKGVVVLANSDVGVDDIGLHLLNPSSPLQVIKPSIGNKLRTVIDSKGIQKGIETYHQLKKEQAGKFEFAETELNNLGYAYLSENKIDEAIAVLQLNIEAYPTAFNVYDSMGEAYQKKGDKEKAITNYKKSVEINPANDNGIQQLKALGANMDDIAADVEIADDILETYVGQYELMPNFIITISKEGKQMNAQATGQPQFPIFARAENVFYFKVVQAQLTFNTGADGKVESVTLLQGGQEIVGKKLVK
;
A
#
# COMPACT_ATOMS: atom_id res chain seq x y z
N MET A 1 36.64 -80.50 -8.12
CA MET A 1 37.34 -79.23 -7.91
C MET A 1 36.47 -78.13 -8.49
N LEU A 2 35.60 -77.56 -7.68
CA LEU A 2 34.76 -76.40 -8.06
C LEU A 2 35.34 -75.13 -7.40
N LYS A 3 35.72 -74.16 -8.21
CA LYS A 3 36.12 -72.83 -7.74
C LYS A 3 34.90 -71.94 -7.61
N ASN A 4 34.59 -71.55 -6.37
CA ASN A 4 33.63 -70.49 -6.09
C ASN A 4 34.26 -69.13 -6.27
N SER A 5 33.74 -68.31 -7.21
CA SER A 5 34.07 -66.90 -7.34
C SER A 5 33.05 -66.07 -6.60
N LEU A 6 33.49 -65.36 -5.54
CA LEU A 6 32.69 -64.40 -4.80
C LEU A 6 32.72 -63.07 -5.54
N LEU A 7 31.57 -62.57 -6.00
CA LEU A 7 31.41 -61.27 -6.61
C LEU A 7 31.11 -60.23 -5.49
N PHE A 8 32.06 -59.33 -5.21
CA PHE A 8 31.86 -58.19 -4.33
C PHE A 8 31.18 -57.06 -5.12
N LEU A 9 29.88 -56.79 -4.81
CA LEU A 9 29.19 -55.57 -5.28
C LEU A 9 29.62 -54.37 -4.40
N PHE A 10 30.39 -53.44 -4.97
CA PHE A 10 30.61 -52.12 -4.38
C PHE A 10 29.37 -51.27 -4.57
N PHE A 11 28.63 -50.97 -3.51
CA PHE A 11 27.62 -49.91 -3.47
C PHE A 11 28.35 -48.55 -3.39
N LEU A 12 28.47 -47.86 -4.52
CA LEU A 12 28.82 -46.46 -4.53
C LEU A 12 27.62 -45.66 -4.00
N GLY A 13 27.62 -45.37 -2.70
CA GLY A 13 26.73 -44.39 -2.11
C GLY A 13 27.04 -43.01 -2.67
N THR A 14 26.22 -42.50 -3.59
CA THR A 14 26.25 -41.10 -3.97
C THR A 14 25.79 -40.28 -2.78
N CYS A 15 26.73 -39.75 -2.00
CA CYS A 15 26.45 -38.64 -1.08
C CYS A 15 25.97 -37.46 -1.91
N LEU A 16 24.66 -37.23 -1.95
CA LEU A 16 24.12 -35.96 -2.38
C LEU A 16 24.72 -34.89 -1.44
N PRO A 17 25.33 -33.84 -1.95
CA PRO A 17 25.82 -32.78 -1.09
C PRO A 17 24.63 -32.18 -0.36
N PHE A 18 24.64 -32.24 0.96
CA PHE A 18 23.76 -31.39 1.78
C PHE A 18 23.98 -29.96 1.32
N SER A 19 23.03 -29.39 0.64
CA SER A 19 23.02 -27.98 0.30
C SER A 19 23.16 -27.20 1.62
N GLN A 20 24.36 -26.67 1.88
CA GLN A 20 24.52 -25.69 2.95
C GLN A 20 23.53 -24.59 2.70
N ALA A 21 22.58 -24.40 3.61
CA ALA A 21 21.62 -23.31 3.55
C ALA A 21 22.41 -22.01 3.38
N GLN A 22 22.21 -21.33 2.28
CA GLN A 22 22.93 -20.10 1.93
C GLN A 22 22.68 -19.07 3.06
N LYS A 23 23.74 -18.72 3.80
CA LYS A 23 23.64 -17.74 4.90
C LYS A 23 23.22 -16.38 4.34
N GLY A 24 22.19 -15.77 4.95
CA GLY A 24 21.71 -14.45 4.59
C GLY A 24 20.78 -14.41 3.37
N MET A 25 20.70 -13.24 2.73
CA MET A 25 19.84 -13.00 1.57
C MET A 25 20.41 -13.63 0.30
N THR A 26 19.60 -14.43 -0.41
CA THR A 26 20.00 -15.08 -1.67
C THR A 26 20.23 -14.05 -2.79
N ALA A 27 21.02 -14.41 -3.80
CA ALA A 27 21.26 -13.57 -4.98
C ALA A 27 19.94 -13.25 -5.72
N ALA A 28 18.99 -14.18 -5.76
CA ALA A 28 17.68 -13.99 -6.39
C ALA A 28 16.86 -12.89 -5.68
N VAL A 29 16.81 -12.90 -4.35
CA VAL A 29 16.10 -11.86 -3.57
C VAL A 29 16.79 -10.51 -3.72
N LYS A 30 18.13 -10.45 -3.66
CA LYS A 30 18.90 -9.21 -3.90
C LYS A 30 18.59 -8.64 -5.28
N LYS A 31 18.57 -9.47 -6.32
CA LYS A 31 18.23 -9.06 -7.68
C LYS A 31 16.78 -8.55 -7.77
N ASN A 32 15.83 -9.20 -7.11
CA ASN A 32 14.44 -8.76 -7.08
C ASN A 32 14.32 -7.36 -6.47
N ILE A 33 14.93 -7.13 -5.31
CA ILE A 33 14.91 -5.81 -4.66
C ILE A 33 15.59 -4.76 -5.52
N GLN A 34 16.74 -5.10 -6.13
CA GLN A 34 17.43 -4.17 -7.03
C GLN A 34 16.56 -3.78 -8.23
N LEU A 35 15.82 -4.75 -8.83
CA LEU A 35 14.88 -4.46 -9.91
C LEU A 35 13.74 -3.52 -9.48
N ARG A 36 13.26 -3.60 -8.24
CA ARG A 36 12.27 -2.62 -7.72
C ARG A 36 12.84 -1.21 -7.69
N ILE A 37 14.10 -1.05 -7.28
CA ILE A 37 14.79 0.24 -7.30
C ILE A 37 15.01 0.71 -8.74
N ASP A 38 15.55 -0.16 -9.61
CA ASP A 38 15.87 0.17 -11.00
C ASP A 38 14.62 0.56 -11.81
N ASN A 39 13.49 -0.09 -11.54
CA ASN A 39 12.20 0.23 -12.15
C ASN A 39 11.51 1.46 -11.53
N GLY A 40 12.09 2.06 -10.48
CA GLY A 40 11.50 3.20 -9.78
C GLY A 40 10.25 2.88 -8.97
N MET A 41 9.98 1.60 -8.70
CA MET A 41 8.88 1.17 -7.82
C MET A 41 9.13 1.61 -6.37
N ASN A 42 10.36 1.43 -5.90
CA ASN A 42 10.81 1.87 -4.59
C ASN A 42 12.02 2.81 -4.75
N VAL A 43 12.16 3.78 -3.86
CA VAL A 43 13.27 4.76 -3.86
C VAL A 43 14.44 4.24 -3.05
N GLY A 44 14.16 3.71 -1.86
CA GLY A 44 15.15 3.07 -1.00
C GLY A 44 14.52 1.94 -0.20
N ILE A 45 15.26 0.85 -0.03
CA ILE A 45 14.88 -0.31 0.79
C ILE A 45 16.06 -0.71 1.65
N VAL A 46 15.82 -0.85 2.96
CA VAL A 46 16.76 -1.42 3.92
C VAL A 46 16.17 -2.72 4.45
N VAL A 47 16.94 -3.81 4.34
CA VAL A 47 16.56 -5.12 4.91
C VAL A 47 17.50 -5.46 6.03
N GLY A 48 16.96 -5.69 7.22
CA GLY A 48 17.66 -6.25 8.37
C GLY A 48 17.27 -7.71 8.57
N LEU A 49 18.25 -8.58 8.71
CA LEU A 49 18.07 -9.98 9.06
C LEU A 49 18.74 -10.27 10.40
N ILE A 50 18.09 -11.07 11.22
CA ILE A 50 18.68 -11.64 12.42
C ILE A 50 18.42 -13.14 12.47
N ASP A 51 19.45 -13.90 12.78
CA ASP A 51 19.39 -15.34 13.00
C ASP A 51 20.34 -15.79 14.12
N ALA A 52 20.57 -17.09 14.24
CA ALA A 52 21.48 -17.64 15.25
C ALA A 52 22.94 -17.19 15.07
N ASP A 53 23.33 -16.79 13.86
CA ASP A 53 24.70 -16.38 13.51
C ASP A 53 24.91 -14.84 13.69
N GLY A 54 23.84 -14.08 13.96
CA GLY A 54 23.90 -12.64 14.19
C GLY A 54 23.00 -11.82 13.28
N THR A 55 23.38 -10.54 13.08
CA THR A 55 22.62 -9.58 12.26
C THR A 55 23.32 -9.28 10.94
N GLN A 56 22.51 -9.08 9.89
CA GLN A 56 22.98 -8.69 8.57
C GLN A 56 22.08 -7.58 8.02
N TYR A 57 22.68 -6.66 7.25
CA TYR A 57 21.96 -5.54 6.62
C TYR A 57 22.20 -5.52 5.13
N TYR A 58 21.18 -5.17 4.37
CA TYR A 58 21.22 -5.02 2.92
C TYR A 58 20.50 -3.74 2.53
N ASN A 59 21.21 -2.86 1.85
CA ASN A 59 20.78 -1.50 1.56
C ASN A 59 20.69 -1.29 0.04
N PHE A 60 19.54 -0.80 -0.43
CA PHE A 60 19.26 -0.59 -1.85
C PHE A 60 18.65 0.80 -2.05
N GLY A 61 19.09 1.52 -3.08
CA GLY A 61 18.54 2.83 -3.42
C GLY A 61 19.04 3.99 -2.55
N VAL A 62 18.18 4.99 -2.35
CA VAL A 62 18.56 6.30 -1.79
C VAL A 62 17.57 6.79 -0.73
N LYS A 63 18.03 7.69 0.17
CA LYS A 63 17.19 8.37 1.16
C LYS A 63 16.24 9.39 0.52
N SER A 64 16.68 10.03 -0.56
CA SER A 64 15.95 11.04 -1.31
C SER A 64 16.38 11.02 -2.76
N LEU A 65 15.42 11.17 -3.68
CA LEU A 65 15.70 11.31 -5.12
C LEU A 65 16.39 12.64 -5.43
N ALA A 66 16.18 13.67 -4.62
CA ALA A 66 16.82 14.97 -4.78
C ALA A 66 18.31 14.93 -4.41
N THR A 67 18.65 14.38 -3.25
CA THR A 67 20.04 14.35 -2.76
C THR A 67 20.85 13.17 -3.28
N LYS A 68 20.16 12.06 -3.66
CA LYS A 68 20.77 10.78 -4.07
C LYS A 68 21.68 10.14 -3.00
N GLU A 69 21.55 10.57 -1.75
CA GLU A 69 22.26 9.97 -0.62
C GLU A 69 21.77 8.53 -0.43
N LYS A 70 22.70 7.59 -0.29
CA LYS A 70 22.37 6.17 -0.14
C LYS A 70 21.70 5.88 1.20
N VAL A 71 20.70 4.98 1.19
CA VAL A 71 20.20 4.41 2.43
C VAL A 71 21.24 3.48 3.07
N ASP A 72 21.21 3.41 4.40
CA ASP A 72 22.00 2.47 5.19
C ASP A 72 21.14 1.93 6.35
N GLU A 73 21.70 1.04 7.16
CA GLU A 73 21.02 0.42 8.30
C GLU A 73 20.65 1.39 9.41
N ASN A 74 21.24 2.61 9.43
CA ASN A 74 20.96 3.70 10.38
C ASN A 74 20.00 4.74 9.79
N SER A 75 19.58 4.59 8.54
CA SER A 75 18.57 5.44 7.94
C SER A 75 17.26 5.31 8.69
N VAL A 76 16.61 6.44 8.98
CA VAL A 76 15.38 6.53 9.77
C VAL A 76 14.18 6.49 8.85
N PHE A 77 13.18 5.68 9.21
CA PHE A 77 11.93 5.53 8.48
C PHE A 77 10.74 5.68 9.43
N GLU A 78 9.61 6.16 8.94
CA GLU A 78 8.33 5.97 9.63
C GLU A 78 7.97 4.49 9.57
N ILE A 79 7.80 3.83 10.72
CA ILE A 79 7.45 2.40 10.74
C ILE A 79 5.94 2.17 10.69
N GLY A 80 5.15 3.24 10.69
CA GLY A 80 3.70 3.21 10.56
C GLY A 80 3.06 2.26 11.56
N SER A 81 2.17 1.42 11.10
CA SER A 81 1.39 0.51 11.96
C SER A 81 2.20 -0.52 12.74
N ILE A 82 3.48 -0.71 12.49
CA ILE A 82 4.35 -1.49 13.37
C ILE A 82 4.35 -0.88 14.79
N SER A 83 4.08 0.42 14.93
CA SER A 83 3.87 1.10 16.24
C SER A 83 2.83 0.40 17.12
N LYS A 84 1.84 -0.26 16.52
CA LYS A 84 0.82 -1.01 17.27
C LYS A 84 1.40 -2.15 18.08
N THR A 85 2.49 -2.76 17.62
CA THR A 85 3.19 -3.81 18.36
C THR A 85 3.86 -3.26 19.62
N PHE A 86 4.38 -2.03 19.54
CA PHE A 86 4.89 -1.32 20.72
C PHE A 86 3.77 -1.02 21.72
N THR A 87 2.64 -0.50 21.23
CA THR A 87 1.46 -0.24 22.08
C THR A 87 0.95 -1.53 22.75
N GLY A 88 0.94 -2.64 22.02
CA GLY A 88 0.60 -3.96 22.58
C GLY A 88 1.56 -4.42 23.68
N ILE A 89 2.87 -4.19 23.52
CA ILE A 89 3.87 -4.51 24.56
C ILE A 89 3.73 -3.56 25.75
N LEU A 90 3.41 -2.27 25.54
CA LEU A 90 3.12 -1.34 26.66
C LEU A 90 1.93 -1.82 27.48
N LEU A 91 0.84 -2.26 26.85
CA LEU A 91 -0.29 -2.86 27.55
C LEU A 91 0.14 -4.12 28.32
N ALA A 92 0.84 -5.03 27.63
CA ALA A 92 1.32 -6.27 28.23
C ALA A 92 2.26 -6.02 29.44
N ASP A 93 3.12 -5.02 29.38
CA ASP A 93 4.00 -4.63 30.48
C ASP A 93 3.21 -4.15 31.71
N GLN A 94 2.17 -3.32 31.50
CA GLN A 94 1.28 -2.91 32.59
C GLN A 94 0.52 -4.10 33.20
N VAL A 95 0.13 -5.07 32.39
CA VAL A 95 -0.54 -6.30 32.86
C VAL A 95 0.43 -7.18 33.67
N VAL A 96 1.65 -7.39 33.18
CA VAL A 96 2.67 -8.18 33.88
C VAL A 96 3.06 -7.54 35.22
N LYS A 97 3.07 -6.21 35.29
CA LYS A 97 3.33 -5.45 36.53
C LYS A 97 2.13 -5.35 37.48
N GLY A 98 0.96 -5.85 37.08
CA GLY A 98 -0.27 -5.79 37.87
C GLY A 98 -0.93 -4.40 37.92
N ASN A 99 -0.52 -3.46 37.08
CA ASN A 99 -1.08 -2.11 37.00
C ASN A 99 -2.34 -2.01 36.14
N ALA A 100 -2.58 -3.01 35.28
CA ALA A 100 -3.76 -3.14 34.43
C ALA A 100 -4.14 -4.62 34.25
N LYS A 101 -5.35 -4.86 33.74
CA LYS A 101 -5.79 -6.17 33.25
C LYS A 101 -6.22 -6.05 31.80
N LEU A 102 -6.12 -7.14 31.04
CA LEU A 102 -6.57 -7.17 29.64
C LEU A 102 -8.08 -6.91 29.51
N ASP A 103 -8.85 -7.37 30.49
CA ASP A 103 -10.30 -7.23 30.62
C ASP A 103 -10.75 -5.95 31.37
N ASP A 104 -9.84 -5.08 31.76
CA ASP A 104 -10.21 -3.78 32.31
C ASP A 104 -11.04 -2.99 31.29
N PRO A 105 -12.21 -2.42 31.70
CA PRO A 105 -13.02 -1.61 30.81
C PRO A 105 -12.29 -0.30 30.47
N LEU A 106 -12.36 0.11 29.20
CA LEU A 106 -11.81 1.40 28.73
C LEU A 106 -12.26 2.58 29.60
N GLN A 107 -13.52 2.56 30.07
CA GLN A 107 -14.08 3.62 30.92
C GLN A 107 -13.23 3.93 32.17
N LYS A 108 -12.55 2.94 32.73
CA LYS A 108 -11.65 3.11 33.89
C LYS A 108 -10.48 4.08 33.64
N TYR A 109 -10.13 4.29 32.38
CA TYR A 109 -8.96 5.03 31.93
C TYR A 109 -9.30 6.38 31.30
N LEU A 110 -10.60 6.72 31.22
CA LEU A 110 -11.08 7.97 30.64
C LEU A 110 -11.25 9.04 31.71
N PRO A 111 -11.07 10.33 31.37
CA PRO A 111 -11.33 11.42 32.29
C PRO A 111 -12.83 11.59 32.58
N GLU A 112 -13.14 12.33 33.65
CA GLU A 112 -14.52 12.70 33.96
C GLU A 112 -15.19 13.40 32.78
N GLY A 113 -16.46 13.06 32.54
CA GLY A 113 -17.24 13.61 31.41
C GLY A 113 -17.05 12.92 30.07
N VAL A 114 -16.11 11.97 29.97
CA VAL A 114 -15.92 11.16 28.73
C VAL A 114 -16.51 9.76 28.95
N THR A 115 -17.41 9.34 28.08
CA THR A 115 -18.07 8.04 28.17
C THR A 115 -17.64 7.13 27.03
N ALA A 116 -17.13 5.94 27.37
CA ALA A 116 -16.89 4.88 26.38
C ALA A 116 -18.22 4.27 25.93
N PRO A 117 -18.44 4.02 24.62
CA PRO A 117 -19.65 3.36 24.17
C PRO A 117 -19.71 1.91 24.68
N THR A 118 -20.94 1.47 24.96
CA THR A 118 -21.26 0.10 25.38
C THR A 118 -22.29 -0.49 24.41
N ARG A 119 -22.39 -1.81 24.39
CA ARG A 119 -23.42 -2.51 23.61
C ARG A 119 -23.94 -3.71 24.37
N ASN A 120 -25.27 -3.86 24.47
CA ASN A 120 -25.94 -4.96 25.18
C ASN A 120 -25.43 -5.16 26.63
N GLY A 121 -25.08 -4.05 27.32
CA GLY A 121 -24.52 -4.07 28.66
C GLY A 121 -23.00 -4.41 28.75
N GLU A 122 -22.39 -4.75 27.63
CA GLU A 122 -20.95 -5.05 27.56
C GLU A 122 -20.12 -3.77 27.32
N ALA A 123 -18.95 -3.69 27.96
CA ALA A 123 -18.02 -2.59 27.84
C ALA A 123 -16.82 -2.95 26.95
N ILE A 124 -16.29 -1.96 26.23
CA ILE A 124 -15.01 -2.12 25.52
C ILE A 124 -13.90 -2.30 26.54
N GLN A 125 -13.15 -3.39 26.44
CA GLN A 125 -12.00 -3.70 27.26
C GLN A 125 -10.67 -3.34 26.55
N LEU A 126 -9.57 -3.20 27.28
CA LEU A 126 -8.27 -2.86 26.72
C LEU A 126 -7.80 -3.87 25.66
N VAL A 127 -8.09 -5.16 25.84
CA VAL A 127 -7.78 -6.22 24.86
C VAL A 127 -8.51 -5.98 23.55
N HIS A 128 -9.76 -5.52 23.57
CA HIS A 128 -10.56 -5.27 22.37
C HIS A 128 -9.98 -4.13 21.52
N LEU A 129 -9.38 -3.12 22.16
CA LEU A 129 -8.68 -2.04 21.47
C LEU A 129 -7.43 -2.54 20.76
N SER A 130 -6.66 -3.42 21.42
CA SER A 130 -5.38 -3.92 20.91
C SER A 130 -5.51 -4.99 19.83
N ASN A 131 -6.57 -5.81 19.88
CA ASN A 131 -6.80 -6.93 18.96
C ASN A 131 -7.84 -6.65 17.88
N HIS A 132 -8.29 -5.38 17.75
CA HIS A 132 -9.22 -4.92 16.72
C HIS A 132 -10.62 -5.55 16.78
N THR A 133 -11.14 -5.80 18.00
CA THR A 133 -12.48 -6.35 18.19
C THR A 133 -13.41 -5.42 18.99
N SER A 134 -13.04 -4.15 19.14
CA SER A 134 -13.79 -3.16 19.94
C SER A 134 -15.09 -2.68 19.29
N ALA A 135 -15.35 -3.02 18.02
CA ALA A 135 -16.41 -2.44 17.20
C ALA A 135 -16.27 -0.93 16.91
N LEU A 136 -15.13 -0.32 17.29
CA LEU A 136 -14.78 1.04 16.88
C LEU A 136 -14.29 1.04 15.42
N PRO A 137 -14.58 2.11 14.65
CA PRO A 137 -14.26 2.17 13.23
C PRO A 137 -12.75 2.28 12.98
N ARG A 138 -12.32 2.09 11.73
CA ARG A 138 -10.93 2.28 11.32
C ARG A 138 -10.40 3.66 11.67
N MET A 139 -11.19 4.70 11.33
CA MET A 139 -10.96 6.11 11.66
C MET A 139 -12.28 6.73 12.13
N PRO A 140 -12.25 7.73 13.02
CA PRO A 140 -13.45 8.40 13.47
C PRO A 140 -14.06 9.27 12.36
N SER A 141 -15.38 9.42 12.33
CA SER A 141 -16.08 10.21 11.30
C SER A 141 -15.81 11.72 11.40
N ASN A 142 -15.34 12.20 12.54
CA ASN A 142 -14.90 13.59 12.73
C ASN A 142 -13.41 13.81 12.40
N PHE A 143 -12.75 12.82 11.78
CA PHE A 143 -11.40 12.95 11.27
C PHE A 143 -11.42 13.69 9.93
N ASN A 144 -11.20 15.00 9.98
CA ASN A 144 -11.26 15.89 8.83
C ASN A 144 -9.99 16.76 8.79
N PRO A 145 -8.88 16.25 8.23
CA PRO A 145 -7.59 16.92 8.25
C PRO A 145 -7.59 18.23 7.44
N ALA A 146 -7.05 19.29 8.01
CA ALA A 146 -6.81 20.56 7.32
C ALA A 146 -5.70 20.44 6.27
N ASN A 147 -4.70 19.57 6.53
CA ASN A 147 -3.63 19.24 5.58
C ASN A 147 -3.68 17.74 5.24
N PRO A 148 -4.19 17.33 4.06
CA PRO A 148 -4.20 15.93 3.65
C PRO A 148 -2.81 15.28 3.52
N ALA A 149 -1.74 16.06 3.35
CA ALA A 149 -0.37 15.53 3.27
C ALA A 149 0.16 15.09 4.65
N ASN A 150 -0.29 15.75 5.74
CA ASN A 150 0.00 15.38 7.13
C ASN A 150 -1.31 15.24 7.93
N PRO A 151 -2.10 14.19 7.66
CA PRO A 151 -3.53 14.17 8.00
C PRO A 151 -3.84 14.02 9.49
N PHE A 152 -2.87 13.65 10.32
CA PHE A 152 -3.11 13.44 11.75
C PHE A 152 -2.69 14.63 12.62
N ALA A 153 -1.98 15.61 12.05
CA ALA A 153 -1.31 16.66 12.80
C ALA A 153 -2.26 17.53 13.64
N ASP A 154 -3.46 17.76 13.14
CA ASP A 154 -4.49 18.60 13.77
C ASP A 154 -5.59 17.80 14.52
N TYR A 155 -5.51 16.46 14.53
CA TYR A 155 -6.49 15.65 15.25
C TYR A 155 -6.24 15.70 16.75
N SER A 156 -7.10 16.42 17.46
CA SER A 156 -6.93 16.76 18.87
C SER A 156 -7.47 15.71 19.84
N GLU A 157 -6.98 15.73 21.09
CA GLU A 157 -7.54 14.97 22.21
C GLU A 157 -9.03 15.23 22.41
N LYS A 158 -9.47 16.49 22.26
CA LYS A 158 -10.87 16.88 22.33
C LYS A 158 -11.70 16.16 21.26
N ALA A 159 -11.29 16.23 20.00
CA ALA A 159 -12.00 15.56 18.91
C ALA A 159 -12.06 14.03 19.10
N MET A 160 -10.99 13.43 19.63
CA MET A 160 -10.96 12.01 19.97
C MET A 160 -12.01 11.65 21.00
N TYR A 161 -12.13 12.41 22.10
CA TYR A 161 -13.09 12.13 23.15
C TYR A 161 -14.53 12.46 22.76
N GLU A 162 -14.76 13.53 22.00
CA GLU A 162 -16.08 13.86 21.45
C GLU A 162 -16.62 12.74 20.57
N PHE A 163 -15.79 12.21 19.68
CA PHE A 163 -16.18 11.07 18.86
C PHE A 163 -16.48 9.83 19.72
N LEU A 164 -15.60 9.50 20.67
CA LEU A 164 -15.80 8.33 21.54
C LEU A 164 -17.12 8.38 22.28
N THR A 165 -17.43 9.55 22.88
CA THR A 165 -18.65 9.74 23.70
C THR A 165 -19.91 9.66 22.87
N GLY A 166 -19.88 10.12 21.62
CA GLY A 166 -21.06 10.15 20.74
C GLY A 166 -21.21 8.92 19.83
N TYR A 167 -20.29 7.95 19.89
CA TYR A 167 -20.29 6.84 18.94
C TYR A 167 -21.18 5.68 19.39
N GLU A 168 -22.07 5.24 18.53
CA GLU A 168 -22.87 4.03 18.71
C GLU A 168 -22.19 2.83 18.04
N LEU A 169 -21.95 1.76 18.81
CA LEU A 169 -21.29 0.57 18.29
C LEU A 169 -22.22 -0.17 17.30
N PRO A 170 -21.80 -0.40 16.05
CA PRO A 170 -22.64 -1.03 15.03
C PRO A 170 -22.84 -2.53 15.22
N ARG A 171 -22.02 -3.17 16.07
CA ARG A 171 -22.02 -4.61 16.33
C ARG A 171 -21.52 -4.93 17.74
N ASP A 172 -21.71 -6.15 18.18
CA ASP A 172 -21.28 -6.62 19.50
C ASP A 172 -19.75 -6.61 19.63
N ILE A 173 -19.28 -6.22 20.82
CA ILE A 173 -17.87 -6.17 21.17
C ILE A 173 -17.31 -7.60 21.18
N GLY A 174 -16.11 -7.77 20.63
CA GLY A 174 -15.46 -9.08 20.52
C GLY A 174 -15.98 -9.98 19.38
N ALA A 175 -17.09 -9.63 18.71
CA ALA A 175 -17.73 -10.46 17.71
C ALA A 175 -16.91 -10.57 16.40
N GLN A 176 -16.34 -9.46 15.94
CA GLN A 176 -15.69 -9.36 14.63
C GLN A 176 -14.36 -8.61 14.73
N TYR A 177 -13.39 -9.08 13.95
CA TYR A 177 -12.16 -8.33 13.69
C TYR A 177 -12.45 -7.20 12.69
N GLU A 178 -12.13 -5.97 13.07
CA GLU A 178 -12.08 -4.82 12.18
C GLU A 178 -10.91 -3.93 12.55
N TYR A 179 -9.93 -3.87 11.65
CA TYR A 179 -8.71 -3.12 11.87
C TYR A 179 -8.98 -1.64 12.16
N SER A 180 -8.61 -1.18 13.35
CA SER A 180 -8.91 0.16 13.84
C SER A 180 -7.64 0.91 14.27
N ASN A 181 -7.28 1.98 13.56
CA ASN A 181 -6.26 2.92 14.01
C ASN A 181 -6.74 3.69 15.23
N TYR A 182 -8.02 4.06 15.22
CA TYR A 182 -8.64 4.80 16.32
C TYR A 182 -8.57 4.02 17.64
N ALA A 183 -8.93 2.74 17.63
CA ALA A 183 -8.90 1.91 18.82
C ALA A 183 -7.50 1.78 19.43
N VAL A 184 -6.49 1.47 18.61
CA VAL A 184 -5.11 1.34 19.12
C VAL A 184 -4.50 2.71 19.45
N GLY A 185 -4.92 3.77 18.74
CA GLY A 185 -4.54 5.14 19.08
C GLY A 185 -5.02 5.53 20.47
N ILE A 186 -6.31 5.30 20.78
CA ILE A 186 -6.85 5.51 22.14
C ILE A 186 -6.10 4.67 23.17
N LEU A 187 -5.85 3.38 22.87
CA LEU A 187 -5.12 2.53 23.80
C LEU A 187 -3.76 3.14 24.17
N GLY A 188 -2.95 3.52 23.16
CA GLY A 188 -1.66 4.17 23.42
C GLY A 188 -1.79 5.46 24.22
N PHE A 189 -2.82 6.25 23.91
CA PHE A 189 -3.10 7.51 24.60
C PHE A 189 -3.45 7.31 26.07
N VAL A 190 -4.40 6.43 26.41
CA VAL A 190 -4.83 6.20 27.80
C VAL A 190 -3.75 5.54 28.63
N LEU A 191 -2.94 4.63 28.06
CA LEU A 191 -1.79 4.04 28.75
C LEU A 191 -0.74 5.11 29.11
N ALA A 192 -0.48 6.05 28.22
CA ALA A 192 0.44 7.15 28.48
C ALA A 192 -0.10 8.11 29.55
N LYS A 193 -1.36 8.50 29.46
CA LYS A 193 -2.03 9.35 30.48
C LYS A 193 -2.04 8.71 31.85
N GLN A 194 -2.30 7.41 31.97
CA GLN A 194 -2.24 6.67 33.24
C GLN A 194 -0.88 6.77 33.90
N GLN A 195 0.21 6.82 33.11
CA GLN A 195 1.57 6.96 33.59
C GLN A 195 2.02 8.43 33.72
N GLN A 196 1.13 9.39 33.47
CA GLN A 196 1.42 10.84 33.45
C GLN A 196 2.57 11.20 32.49
N MET A 197 2.58 10.57 31.31
CA MET A 197 3.58 10.70 30.26
C MET A 197 2.92 10.99 28.91
N THR A 198 3.71 11.50 27.97
CA THR A 198 3.37 11.42 26.55
C THR A 198 3.58 10.00 26.06
N TYR A 199 2.96 9.64 24.91
CA TYR A 199 3.17 8.33 24.29
C TYR A 199 4.66 8.10 23.95
N GLU A 200 5.36 9.14 23.49
CA GLU A 200 6.80 9.10 23.23
C GLU A 200 7.61 8.75 24.48
N GLU A 201 7.36 9.45 25.59
CA GLU A 201 8.05 9.20 26.85
C GLU A 201 7.80 7.79 27.37
N LEU A 202 6.58 7.29 27.22
CA LEU A 202 6.23 5.93 27.63
C LEU A 202 6.95 4.88 26.77
N VAL A 203 6.98 5.03 25.43
CA VAL A 203 7.75 4.17 24.53
C VAL A 203 9.24 4.23 24.85
N ALA A 204 9.77 5.43 25.02
CA ALA A 204 11.18 5.64 25.32
C ALA A 204 11.59 4.98 26.63
N LYS A 205 10.82 5.19 27.72
CA LYS A 205 11.09 4.66 29.05
C LYS A 205 10.96 3.14 29.10
N THR A 206 9.89 2.61 28.51
CA THR A 206 9.53 1.20 28.69
C THR A 206 10.24 0.30 27.69
N ILE A 207 10.42 0.74 26.44
CA ILE A 207 10.92 -0.13 25.35
C ILE A 207 12.27 0.35 24.81
N ALA A 208 12.36 1.60 24.30
CA ALA A 208 13.51 2.01 23.52
C ALA A 208 14.80 2.09 24.35
N LYS A 209 14.78 2.71 25.53
CA LYS A 209 15.96 2.81 26.40
C LYS A 209 16.43 1.44 26.92
N PRO A 210 15.56 0.57 27.49
CA PRO A 210 15.96 -0.77 27.94
C PRO A 210 16.57 -1.62 26.82
N LEU A 211 16.04 -1.52 25.59
CA LEU A 211 16.54 -2.27 24.42
C LEU A 211 17.69 -1.55 23.69
N LYS A 212 18.13 -0.37 24.18
CA LYS A 212 19.20 0.45 23.57
C LYS A 212 18.90 0.85 22.12
N MET A 213 17.64 1.13 21.84
CA MET A 213 17.14 1.63 20.55
C MET A 213 17.28 3.15 20.53
N LYS A 214 18.46 3.64 20.15
CA LYS A 214 18.86 5.05 20.31
C LYS A 214 18.26 5.97 19.25
N ASP A 215 17.87 5.41 18.13
CA ASP A 215 17.33 6.12 16.96
C ASP A 215 15.86 5.68 16.71
N THR A 216 15.11 5.49 17.81
CA THR A 216 13.69 5.13 17.83
C THR A 216 12.91 6.10 18.70
N GLY A 217 11.87 6.73 18.17
CA GLY A 217 11.02 7.69 18.86
C GLY A 217 9.86 8.17 18.02
N VAL A 218 9.03 9.05 18.57
CA VAL A 218 7.95 9.73 17.84
C VAL A 218 8.49 11.01 17.20
N ALA A 219 9.15 11.86 17.98
CA ALA A 219 9.84 13.03 17.47
C ALA A 219 11.21 12.66 16.89
N LEU A 220 11.63 13.38 15.85
CA LEU A 220 12.97 13.24 15.30
C LEU A 220 13.98 14.00 16.15
N SER A 221 14.97 13.30 16.71
CA SER A 221 16.15 13.96 17.27
C SER A 221 16.98 14.56 16.12
N PRO A 222 17.88 15.54 16.38
CA PRO A 222 18.75 16.09 15.32
C PRO A 222 19.55 15.03 14.57
N LYS A 223 19.95 13.94 15.23
CA LYS A 223 20.62 12.80 14.59
C LYS A 223 19.67 12.03 13.68
N MET A 224 18.45 11.76 14.12
CA MET A 224 17.44 11.06 13.35
C MET A 224 17.02 11.88 12.13
N GLU A 225 16.83 13.19 12.28
CA GLU A 225 16.49 14.10 11.19
C GLU A 225 17.55 14.08 10.08
N LYS A 226 18.84 14.15 10.46
CA LYS A 226 19.96 14.02 9.50
C LYS A 226 19.95 12.70 8.74
N ASN A 227 19.49 11.61 9.36
CA ASN A 227 19.47 10.28 8.78
C ASN A 227 18.10 9.88 8.21
N LEU A 228 17.14 10.81 8.14
CA LEU A 228 15.81 10.55 7.67
C LEU A 228 15.82 10.19 6.17
N ALA A 229 15.32 9.02 5.84
CA ALA A 229 14.98 8.67 4.48
C ALA A 229 13.62 9.32 4.17
N LYS A 230 13.61 10.31 3.25
CA LYS A 230 12.39 11.03 2.87
C LYS A 230 11.36 10.08 2.28
N GLY A 231 10.09 10.22 2.69
CA GLY A 231 8.99 9.44 2.14
C GLY A 231 8.66 9.83 0.71
N HIS A 232 8.25 8.87 -0.11
CA HIS A 232 7.87 9.12 -1.50
C HIS A 232 6.53 8.46 -1.84
N SER A 233 5.68 9.17 -2.57
CA SER A 233 4.55 8.60 -3.30
C SER A 233 4.89 8.65 -4.79
N GLY A 234 5.01 7.48 -5.42
CA GLY A 234 5.67 7.36 -6.70
C GLY A 234 7.10 7.91 -6.66
N ARG A 235 7.36 8.99 -7.41
CA ARG A 235 8.68 9.66 -7.45
C ARG A 235 8.71 11.01 -6.74
N GLN A 236 7.63 11.41 -6.07
CA GLN A 236 7.53 12.70 -5.37
C GLN A 236 7.78 12.52 -3.88
N GLU A 237 8.62 13.36 -3.29
CA GLU A 237 8.77 13.43 -1.85
C GLU A 237 7.46 13.91 -1.22
N VAL A 238 7.05 13.28 -0.11
CA VAL A 238 5.85 13.62 0.64
C VAL A 238 6.20 14.01 2.07
N GLU A 239 5.27 14.71 2.71
CA GLU A 239 5.42 15.11 4.11
C GLU A 239 5.42 13.88 5.04
N ASN A 240 6.17 14.00 6.13
CA ASN A 240 6.10 13.04 7.23
C ASN A 240 4.79 13.21 7.99
N TRP A 241 4.27 12.13 8.54
CA TRP A 241 3.07 12.18 9.37
C TRP A 241 3.39 12.45 10.83
N ASP A 242 2.80 13.50 11.38
CA ASP A 242 2.79 13.79 12.80
C ASP A 242 1.48 13.29 13.40
N ILE A 243 1.56 12.39 14.37
CA ILE A 243 0.40 11.72 14.95
C ILE A 243 0.38 11.96 16.48
N PRO A 244 0.03 13.19 16.92
CA PRO A 244 0.15 13.57 18.35
C PRO A 244 -0.85 12.81 19.23
N THR A 245 -2.09 12.69 18.82
CA THR A 245 -3.18 12.11 19.64
C THR A 245 -3.27 10.59 19.48
N LEU A 246 -3.24 10.09 18.25
CA LEU A 246 -3.37 8.66 17.96
C LEU A 246 -2.00 7.98 17.75
N GLY A 247 -0.97 8.45 18.43
CA GLY A 247 0.42 8.00 18.26
C GLY A 247 0.61 6.49 18.40
N GLY A 248 -0.16 5.85 19.27
CA GLY A 248 -0.15 4.40 19.46
C GLY A 248 -0.49 3.59 18.20
N ALA A 249 -1.13 4.21 17.21
CA ALA A 249 -1.49 3.55 15.96
C ALA A 249 -0.39 3.60 14.90
N GLY A 250 0.56 4.58 14.95
CA GLY A 250 1.44 4.73 13.80
C GLY A 250 2.58 5.75 13.89
N ALA A 251 2.84 6.40 15.04
CA ALA A 251 3.73 7.56 15.13
C ALA A 251 5.23 7.25 15.18
N ILE A 252 5.63 6.02 15.39
CA ILE A 252 7.04 5.69 15.67
C ILE A 252 7.87 5.76 14.39
N ARG A 253 9.06 6.35 14.53
CA ARG A 253 10.15 6.35 13.56
C ARG A 253 11.30 5.52 14.11
N SER A 254 11.97 4.74 13.26
CA SER A 254 13.06 3.85 13.69
C SER A 254 14.03 3.52 12.55
N THR A 255 15.07 2.78 12.86
CA THR A 255 16.10 2.27 11.96
C THR A 255 16.08 0.74 11.90
N ALA A 256 16.69 0.14 10.87
CA ALA A 256 16.82 -1.31 10.80
C ALA A 256 17.65 -1.86 11.96
N VAL A 257 18.67 -1.13 12.41
CA VAL A 257 19.49 -1.49 13.58
C VAL A 257 18.65 -1.62 14.84
N ASP A 258 17.81 -0.63 15.12
CA ASP A 258 17.00 -0.64 16.34
C ASP A 258 15.86 -1.65 16.26
N MET A 259 15.24 -1.78 15.09
CA MET A 259 14.18 -2.78 14.87
C MET A 259 14.69 -4.22 15.00
N LEU A 260 15.94 -4.52 14.63
CA LEU A 260 16.51 -5.85 14.90
C LEU A 260 16.78 -6.10 16.39
N LYS A 261 17.15 -5.07 17.19
CA LYS A 261 17.21 -5.19 18.66
C LYS A 261 15.83 -5.49 19.24
N TYR A 262 14.80 -4.81 18.73
CA TYR A 262 13.43 -5.05 19.10
C TYR A 262 13.00 -6.49 18.80
N LEU A 263 13.27 -7.02 17.60
CA LEU A 263 13.01 -8.41 17.26
C LEU A 263 13.81 -9.39 18.11
N ALA A 264 15.11 -9.12 18.35
CA ALA A 264 15.95 -9.97 19.19
C ALA A 264 15.38 -10.16 20.61
N ALA A 265 14.85 -9.08 21.20
CA ALA A 265 14.18 -9.13 22.50
C ALA A 265 12.85 -9.91 22.43
N ASN A 266 12.02 -9.66 21.41
CA ASN A 266 10.76 -10.37 21.20
C ASN A 266 10.94 -11.89 21.00
N MET A 267 12.03 -12.31 20.35
CA MET A 267 12.40 -13.71 20.16
C MET A 267 13.12 -14.34 21.38
N GLY A 268 13.46 -13.55 22.41
CA GLY A 268 14.26 -14.01 23.55
C GLY A 268 15.74 -14.26 23.23
N MET A 269 16.23 -13.77 22.08
CA MET A 269 17.66 -13.83 21.71
C MET A 269 18.49 -12.78 22.46
N GLN A 270 17.85 -11.70 22.92
CA GLN A 270 18.41 -10.69 23.80
C GLN A 270 17.67 -10.73 25.13
N LYS A 271 18.41 -10.86 26.25
CA LYS A 271 17.80 -10.79 27.59
C LYS A 271 17.16 -9.43 27.81
N SER A 272 15.92 -9.41 28.27
CA SER A 272 15.15 -8.21 28.55
C SER A 272 14.12 -8.47 29.64
N ASP A 273 13.92 -7.52 30.54
CA ASP A 273 12.85 -7.56 31.56
C ASP A 273 11.46 -7.49 30.91
N LEU A 274 11.38 -7.04 29.66
CA LEU A 274 10.14 -7.03 28.86
C LEU A 274 9.77 -8.38 28.28
N TYR A 275 10.60 -9.43 28.39
CA TYR A 275 10.37 -10.69 27.69
C TYR A 275 9.00 -11.30 28.04
N SER A 276 8.59 -11.28 29.31
CA SER A 276 7.27 -11.79 29.73
C SER A 276 6.12 -10.99 29.10
N ALA A 277 6.26 -9.67 29.00
CA ALA A 277 5.29 -8.81 28.33
C ALA A 277 5.23 -9.08 26.82
N MET A 278 6.39 -9.26 26.18
CA MET A 278 6.46 -9.62 24.75
C MET A 278 5.80 -10.96 24.49
N GLN A 279 6.06 -11.98 25.32
CA GLN A 279 5.41 -13.29 25.18
C GLN A 279 3.90 -13.21 25.40
N LEU A 280 3.41 -12.34 26.30
CA LEU A 280 1.98 -12.09 26.46
C LEU A 280 1.40 -11.42 25.22
N ALA A 281 2.11 -10.45 24.64
CA ALA A 281 1.65 -9.76 23.44
C ALA A 281 1.54 -10.66 22.20
N HIS A 282 2.29 -11.75 22.13
CA HIS A 282 2.25 -12.71 21.02
C HIS A 282 1.10 -13.74 21.13
N LYS A 283 0.47 -13.90 22.31
CA LYS A 283 -0.62 -14.87 22.50
C LYS A 283 -1.86 -14.45 21.73
N ASN A 284 -2.51 -15.43 21.09
CA ASN A 284 -3.81 -15.16 20.50
C ASN A 284 -4.81 -14.68 21.57
N THR A 285 -5.45 -13.56 21.32
CA THR A 285 -6.44 -12.94 22.22
C THR A 285 -7.87 -13.05 21.70
N ARG A 286 -8.07 -13.75 20.59
CA ARG A 286 -9.38 -13.98 19.97
C ARG A 286 -9.82 -15.44 20.17
N LYS A 287 -11.10 -15.74 19.86
CA LYS A 287 -11.60 -17.11 19.89
C LYS A 287 -10.74 -18.02 19.00
N GLU A 288 -10.52 -19.25 19.45
CA GLU A 288 -9.51 -20.16 18.90
C GLU A 288 -9.60 -20.40 17.38
N ALA A 289 -10.77 -20.47 16.80
CA ALA A 289 -10.99 -20.67 15.36
C ALA A 289 -11.10 -19.36 14.54
N SER A 290 -10.96 -18.19 15.18
CA SER A 290 -11.18 -16.90 14.50
C SER A 290 -9.96 -16.47 13.67
N GLN A 291 -10.20 -16.00 12.43
CA GLN A 291 -9.16 -15.39 11.60
C GLN A 291 -9.38 -13.88 11.50
N PRO A 292 -8.33 -13.07 11.37
CA PRO A 292 -6.92 -13.41 11.54
C PRO A 292 -6.58 -13.76 13.01
N ILE A 293 -5.50 -14.51 13.25
CA ILE A 293 -4.96 -14.75 14.60
C ILE A 293 -4.23 -13.47 15.03
N VAL A 294 -4.66 -12.89 16.14
CA VAL A 294 -4.14 -11.60 16.64
C VAL A 294 -3.86 -11.66 18.13
N GLY A 295 -2.64 -11.27 18.50
CA GLY A 295 -2.23 -10.97 19.86
C GLY A 295 -2.50 -9.51 20.24
N LEU A 296 -1.63 -8.91 21.05
CA LEU A 296 -1.68 -7.48 21.35
C LEU A 296 -0.87 -6.71 20.30
N GLY A 297 -1.54 -6.22 19.25
CA GLY A 297 -0.92 -5.52 18.13
C GLY A 297 -0.07 -6.38 17.19
N TRP A 298 0.05 -7.68 17.42
CA TRP A 298 0.76 -8.62 16.55
C TRP A 298 -0.19 -9.54 15.81
N HIS A 299 0.09 -9.80 14.54
CA HIS A 299 -0.57 -10.85 13.77
C HIS A 299 0.24 -12.13 13.78
N THR A 300 -0.45 -13.27 13.71
CA THR A 300 0.18 -14.57 13.49
C THR A 300 -0.38 -15.18 12.22
N ALA A 301 0.50 -15.68 11.36
CA ALA A 301 0.14 -16.33 10.11
C ALA A 301 0.94 -17.61 9.91
N ASN A 302 0.31 -18.62 9.27
CA ASN A 302 1.02 -19.78 8.77
C ASN A 302 1.63 -19.43 7.41
N VAL A 303 2.95 -19.48 7.32
CA VAL A 303 3.73 -19.21 6.10
C VAL A 303 4.45 -20.51 5.74
N GLY A 304 3.86 -21.30 4.85
CA GLY A 304 4.30 -22.67 4.59
C GLY A 304 4.21 -23.54 5.84
N ASP A 305 5.32 -24.11 6.26
CA ASP A 305 5.46 -24.96 7.45
C ASP A 305 5.76 -24.19 8.74
N LYS A 306 5.80 -22.85 8.68
CA LYS A 306 6.20 -22.00 9.81
C LYS A 306 5.07 -21.11 10.27
N GLU A 307 4.94 -20.99 11.59
CA GLU A 307 4.13 -19.96 12.23
C GLU A 307 4.98 -18.69 12.37
N VAL A 308 4.51 -17.58 11.80
CA VAL A 308 5.19 -16.30 11.76
C VAL A 308 4.39 -15.27 12.55
N ILE A 309 5.06 -14.58 13.47
CA ILE A 309 4.53 -13.41 14.19
C ILE A 309 5.03 -12.17 13.47
N TRP A 310 4.11 -11.27 13.05
CA TRP A 310 4.46 -10.17 12.18
C TRP A 310 3.52 -8.97 12.28
N HIS A 311 3.97 -7.84 11.80
CA HIS A 311 3.14 -6.69 11.45
C HIS A 311 3.79 -5.90 10.31
N ASN A 312 2.98 -5.29 9.45
CA ASN A 312 3.46 -4.34 8.46
C ASN A 312 3.09 -2.89 8.84
N GLY A 313 3.65 -1.95 8.14
CA GLY A 313 3.37 -0.54 8.34
C GLY A 313 3.22 0.22 7.04
N GLY A 314 2.42 1.28 7.09
CA GLY A 314 2.28 2.22 5.99
C GLY A 314 1.91 3.60 6.51
N THR A 315 2.51 4.62 5.90
CA THR A 315 2.16 6.03 6.00
C THR A 315 2.09 6.62 4.59
N GLY A 316 2.04 7.94 4.44
CA GLY A 316 1.97 8.59 3.15
C GLY A 316 3.08 8.19 2.17
N GLY A 317 4.32 8.04 2.65
CA GLY A 317 5.48 7.74 1.81
C GLY A 317 6.32 6.55 2.25
N TYR A 318 5.82 5.67 3.13
CA TYR A 318 6.59 4.54 3.65
C TYR A 318 5.78 3.25 3.65
N ARG A 319 6.47 2.14 3.38
CA ARG A 319 5.96 0.78 3.59
C ARG A 319 7.02 -0.02 4.33
N THR A 320 6.59 -0.72 5.37
CA THR A 320 7.50 -1.42 6.27
C THR A 320 6.95 -2.77 6.67
N PHE A 321 7.84 -3.68 7.01
CA PHE A 321 7.51 -5.02 7.49
C PHE A 321 8.44 -5.38 8.64
N THR A 322 7.90 -6.03 9.67
CA THR A 322 8.66 -6.69 10.73
C THR A 322 8.03 -8.02 11.08
N GLY A 323 8.84 -9.04 11.29
CA GLY A 323 8.32 -10.34 11.69
C GLY A 323 9.42 -11.33 12.02
N PHE A 324 9.03 -12.43 12.66
CA PHE A 324 9.93 -13.52 13.04
C PHE A 324 9.20 -14.86 13.11
N VAL A 325 9.97 -15.93 12.98
CA VAL A 325 9.45 -17.29 13.11
C VAL A 325 9.21 -17.59 14.59
N LYS A 326 7.98 -17.94 14.95
CA LYS A 326 7.59 -18.26 16.33
C LYS A 326 8.38 -19.46 16.86
N GLY A 327 8.98 -19.30 18.04
CA GLY A 327 9.86 -20.32 18.62
C GLY A 327 11.19 -20.53 17.90
N GLY A 328 11.43 -19.79 16.80
CA GLY A 328 12.67 -19.82 16.03
C GLY A 328 13.64 -18.69 16.39
N LYS A 329 14.79 -18.68 15.69
CA LYS A 329 15.81 -17.64 15.83
C LYS A 329 15.97 -16.81 14.54
N LYS A 330 14.90 -16.66 13.76
CA LYS A 330 14.94 -15.94 12.49
C LYS A 330 13.94 -14.78 12.50
N GLY A 331 14.46 -13.58 12.31
CA GLY A 331 13.67 -12.35 12.24
C GLY A 331 14.07 -11.49 11.05
N VAL A 332 13.12 -10.71 10.54
CA VAL A 332 13.27 -9.87 9.36
C VAL A 332 12.63 -8.51 9.60
N VAL A 333 13.32 -7.47 9.19
CA VAL A 333 12.82 -6.10 9.07
C VAL A 333 13.02 -5.64 7.64
N VAL A 334 12.00 -5.07 7.01
CA VAL A 334 12.11 -4.40 5.71
C VAL A 334 11.55 -2.99 5.85
N LEU A 335 12.35 -1.99 5.56
CA LEU A 335 11.98 -0.57 5.64
C LEU A 335 12.13 0.06 4.26
N ALA A 336 11.06 0.65 3.72
CA ALA A 336 11.07 1.34 2.45
C ALA A 336 10.50 2.75 2.57
N ASN A 337 11.16 3.71 1.95
CA ASN A 337 10.70 5.10 1.86
C ASN A 337 9.89 5.34 0.58
N SER A 338 8.97 4.46 0.29
CA SER A 338 8.05 4.51 -0.85
C SER A 338 6.70 3.90 -0.47
N ASP A 339 5.65 4.26 -1.20
CA ASP A 339 4.29 3.78 -1.01
C ASP A 339 3.99 2.39 -1.64
N VAL A 340 5.01 1.72 -2.16
CA VAL A 340 4.92 0.35 -2.71
C VAL A 340 5.27 -0.69 -1.64
N GLY A 341 4.38 -1.69 -1.47
CA GLY A 341 4.48 -2.72 -0.44
C GLY A 341 5.74 -3.59 -0.50
N VAL A 342 6.18 -4.06 0.66
CA VAL A 342 7.40 -4.88 0.85
C VAL A 342 7.15 -6.16 1.66
N ASP A 343 5.88 -6.49 1.92
CA ASP A 343 5.49 -7.62 2.77
C ASP A 343 5.94 -8.95 2.18
N ASP A 344 5.88 -9.08 0.86
CA ASP A 344 6.33 -10.28 0.14
C ASP A 344 7.83 -10.54 0.34
N ILE A 345 8.65 -9.48 0.39
CA ILE A 345 10.09 -9.59 0.71
C ILE A 345 10.26 -10.13 2.13
N GLY A 346 9.54 -9.54 3.09
CA GLY A 346 9.62 -9.92 4.50
C GLY A 346 9.19 -11.38 4.74
N LEU A 347 8.04 -11.76 4.22
CA LEU A 347 7.50 -13.11 4.34
C LEU A 347 8.36 -14.15 3.64
N HIS A 348 8.83 -13.87 2.41
CA HIS A 348 9.74 -14.76 1.67
C HIS A 348 11.06 -14.98 2.40
N LEU A 349 11.62 -13.92 3.00
CA LEU A 349 12.84 -14.03 3.78
C LEU A 349 12.64 -14.85 5.06
N LEU A 350 11.48 -14.82 5.69
CA LEU A 350 11.14 -15.67 6.83
C LEU A 350 10.95 -17.13 6.40
N ASN A 351 10.22 -17.36 5.33
CA ASN A 351 10.05 -18.68 4.73
C ASN A 351 10.04 -18.58 3.18
N PRO A 352 11.03 -19.17 2.48
CA PRO A 352 11.12 -19.15 1.03
C PRO A 352 9.93 -19.78 0.27
N SER A 353 9.05 -20.53 0.93
CA SER A 353 7.81 -21.02 0.33
C SER A 353 6.76 -19.91 0.13
N SER A 354 6.90 -18.76 0.84
CA SER A 354 6.08 -17.58 0.57
C SER A 354 6.46 -16.98 -0.78
N PRO A 355 5.48 -16.67 -1.65
CA PRO A 355 5.79 -16.13 -2.96
C PRO A 355 6.45 -14.76 -2.86
N LEU A 356 7.52 -14.56 -3.64
CA LEU A 356 8.12 -13.26 -3.89
C LEU A 356 7.54 -12.72 -5.20
N GLN A 357 7.06 -11.47 -5.19
CA GLN A 357 6.52 -10.85 -6.39
C GLN A 357 7.55 -10.90 -7.54
N VAL A 358 7.12 -11.37 -8.70
CA VAL A 358 7.99 -11.41 -9.88
C VAL A 358 8.12 -9.99 -10.45
N ILE A 359 9.32 -9.44 -10.40
CA ILE A 359 9.63 -8.13 -10.97
C ILE A 359 10.35 -8.34 -12.29
N LYS A 360 9.77 -7.83 -13.38
CA LYS A 360 10.40 -7.81 -14.69
C LYS A 360 11.26 -6.55 -14.84
N PRO A 361 12.40 -6.61 -15.53
CA PRO A 361 13.14 -5.42 -15.90
C PRO A 361 12.27 -4.45 -16.73
N SER A 362 12.41 -3.15 -16.47
CA SER A 362 11.75 -2.09 -17.23
C SER A 362 12.24 -2.07 -18.68
N ILE A 363 11.32 -2.11 -19.64
CA ILE A 363 11.67 -1.89 -21.05
C ILE A 363 12.11 -0.43 -21.26
N GLY A 364 11.48 0.53 -20.58
CA GLY A 364 11.86 1.95 -20.63
C GLY A 364 13.34 2.16 -20.26
N ASN A 365 13.81 1.59 -19.15
CA ASN A 365 15.21 1.67 -18.72
C ASN A 365 16.16 1.00 -19.72
N LYS A 366 15.76 -0.14 -20.29
CA LYS A 366 16.53 -0.82 -21.33
C LYS A 366 16.66 0.05 -22.58
N LEU A 367 15.56 0.64 -23.03
CA LEU A 367 15.54 1.52 -24.20
C LEU A 367 16.34 2.79 -23.94
N ARG A 368 16.24 3.38 -22.76
CA ARG A 368 17.04 4.54 -22.35
C ARG A 368 18.53 4.31 -22.64
N THR A 369 19.06 3.18 -22.14
CA THR A 369 20.47 2.81 -22.32
C THR A 369 20.83 2.68 -23.81
N VAL A 370 19.93 2.11 -24.62
CA VAL A 370 20.18 1.95 -26.07
C VAL A 370 20.08 3.29 -26.81
N ILE A 371 19.08 4.10 -26.52
CA ILE A 371 18.88 5.41 -27.16
C ILE A 371 20.04 6.34 -26.86
N ASP A 372 20.43 6.45 -25.58
CA ASP A 372 21.52 7.36 -25.17
C ASP A 372 22.88 6.95 -25.76
N SER A 373 23.09 5.65 -26.08
CA SER A 373 24.35 5.17 -26.64
C SER A 373 24.35 4.97 -28.16
N LYS A 374 23.19 4.70 -28.79
CA LYS A 374 23.09 4.27 -30.19
C LYS A 374 22.02 5.03 -30.99
N GLY A 375 21.36 6.02 -30.36
CA GLY A 375 20.34 6.86 -30.97
C GLY A 375 18.93 6.26 -30.96
N ILE A 376 17.94 7.13 -31.22
CA ILE A 376 16.52 6.82 -31.09
C ILE A 376 16.06 5.70 -32.02
N GLN A 377 16.53 5.64 -33.27
CA GLN A 377 16.15 4.62 -34.22
C GLN A 377 16.50 3.23 -33.73
N LYS A 378 17.71 3.07 -33.13
CA LYS A 378 18.11 1.79 -32.56
C LYS A 378 17.31 1.40 -31.33
N GLY A 379 16.84 2.39 -30.56
CA GLY A 379 15.90 2.17 -29.47
C GLY A 379 14.58 1.57 -29.95
N ILE A 380 13.96 2.17 -30.96
CA ILE A 380 12.69 1.71 -31.56
C ILE A 380 12.82 0.27 -32.10
N GLU A 381 13.88 0.00 -32.87
CA GLU A 381 14.18 -1.36 -33.36
C GLU A 381 14.31 -2.37 -32.20
N THR A 382 15.02 -1.96 -31.14
CA THR A 382 15.21 -2.81 -29.93
C THR A 382 13.88 -3.09 -29.24
N TYR A 383 12.98 -2.10 -29.15
CA TYR A 383 11.65 -2.30 -28.57
C TYR A 383 10.88 -3.38 -29.33
N HIS A 384 10.76 -3.25 -30.63
CA HIS A 384 10.03 -4.21 -31.46
C HIS A 384 10.63 -5.61 -31.40
N GLN A 385 11.97 -5.70 -31.43
CA GLN A 385 12.67 -6.97 -31.30
C GLN A 385 12.38 -7.64 -29.94
N LEU A 386 12.53 -6.90 -28.84
CA LEU A 386 12.33 -7.45 -27.49
C LEU A 386 10.84 -7.78 -27.23
N LYS A 387 9.91 -6.97 -27.73
CA LYS A 387 8.49 -7.25 -27.63
C LYS A 387 8.10 -8.53 -28.37
N LYS A 388 8.70 -8.78 -29.54
CA LYS A 388 8.47 -10.00 -30.33
C LYS A 388 9.13 -11.24 -29.70
N GLU A 389 10.37 -11.13 -29.26
CA GLU A 389 11.19 -12.29 -28.88
C GLU A 389 11.18 -12.57 -27.37
N GLN A 390 10.91 -11.57 -26.54
CA GLN A 390 11.11 -11.61 -25.10
C GLN A 390 9.98 -10.90 -24.30
N ALA A 391 8.75 -10.85 -24.80
CA ALA A 391 7.61 -10.18 -24.17
C ALA A 391 7.40 -10.60 -22.70
N GLY A 392 7.67 -11.86 -22.36
CA GLY A 392 7.56 -12.35 -20.98
C GLY A 392 8.70 -11.94 -20.03
N LYS A 393 9.82 -11.43 -20.56
CA LYS A 393 11.03 -11.12 -19.77
C LYS A 393 11.14 -9.66 -19.33
N PHE A 394 10.41 -8.75 -19.97
CA PHE A 394 10.40 -7.33 -19.66
C PHE A 394 9.00 -6.87 -19.29
N GLU A 395 8.91 -5.77 -18.53
CA GLU A 395 7.67 -5.03 -18.34
C GLU A 395 7.45 -4.12 -19.54
N PHE A 396 6.28 -4.29 -20.20
CA PHE A 396 5.91 -3.53 -21.39
C PHE A 396 4.67 -2.64 -21.17
N ALA A 397 4.30 -2.37 -19.91
CA ALA A 397 3.15 -1.51 -19.62
C ALA A 397 3.26 -0.14 -20.32
N GLU A 398 2.12 0.49 -20.60
CA GLU A 398 2.03 1.83 -21.20
C GLU A 398 2.89 2.85 -20.45
N THR A 399 2.90 2.77 -19.12
CA THR A 399 3.67 3.64 -18.24
C THR A 399 5.18 3.59 -18.46
N GLU A 400 5.72 2.51 -19.00
CA GLU A 400 7.15 2.33 -19.27
C GLU A 400 7.68 3.33 -20.32
N LEU A 401 6.98 3.42 -21.45
CA LEU A 401 7.32 4.37 -22.51
C LEU A 401 6.90 5.79 -22.15
N ASN A 402 5.80 5.94 -21.41
CA ASN A 402 5.35 7.23 -20.91
C ASN A 402 6.41 7.86 -19.99
N ASN A 403 6.89 7.13 -19.00
CA ASN A 403 7.94 7.58 -18.09
C ASN A 403 9.26 7.92 -18.82
N LEU A 404 9.62 7.12 -19.83
CA LEU A 404 10.81 7.40 -20.64
C LEU A 404 10.64 8.68 -21.47
N GLY A 405 9.45 8.90 -22.05
CA GLY A 405 9.11 10.13 -22.76
C GLY A 405 9.24 11.35 -21.86
N TYR A 406 8.65 11.32 -20.67
CA TYR A 406 8.77 12.41 -19.69
C TYR A 406 10.21 12.62 -19.19
N ALA A 407 11.00 11.56 -19.04
CA ALA A 407 12.42 11.70 -18.69
C ALA A 407 13.17 12.51 -19.76
N TYR A 408 12.94 12.24 -21.04
CA TYR A 408 13.52 13.03 -22.14
C TYR A 408 12.96 14.46 -22.19
N LEU A 409 11.66 14.66 -21.95
CA LEU A 409 11.08 16.01 -21.85
C LEU A 409 11.74 16.84 -20.74
N SER A 410 11.99 16.25 -19.59
CA SER A 410 12.65 16.93 -18.46
C SER A 410 14.10 17.32 -18.77
N GLU A 411 14.77 16.56 -19.65
CA GLU A 411 16.12 16.84 -20.14
C GLU A 411 16.15 17.77 -21.36
N ASN A 412 14.99 18.29 -21.78
CA ASN A 412 14.83 19.09 -22.99
C ASN A 412 15.24 18.37 -24.30
N LYS A 413 15.21 17.04 -24.30
CA LYS A 413 15.41 16.18 -25.49
C LYS A 413 14.03 15.90 -26.13
N ILE A 414 13.46 16.95 -26.75
CA ILE A 414 12.03 16.93 -27.15
C ILE A 414 11.78 15.96 -28.30
N ASP A 415 12.71 15.83 -29.25
CA ASP A 415 12.55 14.95 -30.41
C ASP A 415 12.61 13.47 -30.00
N GLU A 416 13.51 13.12 -29.09
CA GLU A 416 13.57 11.77 -28.52
C GLU A 416 12.30 11.45 -27.71
N ALA A 417 11.79 12.41 -26.95
CA ALA A 417 10.54 12.25 -26.20
C ALA A 417 9.36 11.97 -27.14
N ILE A 418 9.19 12.78 -28.19
CA ILE A 418 8.14 12.59 -29.19
C ILE A 418 8.24 11.22 -29.85
N ALA A 419 9.45 10.79 -30.22
CA ALA A 419 9.63 9.47 -30.85
C ALA A 419 9.28 8.30 -29.90
N VAL A 420 9.62 8.40 -28.61
CA VAL A 420 9.26 7.39 -27.60
C VAL A 420 7.75 7.41 -27.32
N LEU A 421 7.14 8.59 -27.22
CA LEU A 421 5.68 8.73 -27.03
C LEU A 421 4.91 8.25 -28.26
N GLN A 422 5.45 8.45 -29.48
CA GLN A 422 4.87 7.87 -30.69
C GLN A 422 4.87 6.35 -30.65
N LEU A 423 5.98 5.74 -30.18
CA LEU A 423 6.05 4.29 -29.97
C LEU A 423 5.02 3.81 -28.93
N ASN A 424 4.74 4.65 -27.92
CA ASN A 424 3.71 4.37 -26.93
C ASN A 424 2.30 4.39 -27.53
N ILE A 425 1.99 5.35 -28.40
CA ILE A 425 0.73 5.41 -29.15
C ILE A 425 0.55 4.16 -30.04
N GLU A 426 1.62 3.72 -30.71
CA GLU A 426 1.59 2.49 -31.53
C GLU A 426 1.29 1.24 -30.69
N ALA A 427 1.83 1.20 -29.48
CA ALA A 427 1.66 0.07 -28.57
C ALA A 427 0.29 0.05 -27.86
N TYR A 428 -0.29 1.24 -27.60
CA TYR A 428 -1.51 1.43 -26.80
C TYR A 428 -2.48 2.46 -27.44
N PRO A 429 -2.95 2.24 -28.66
CA PRO A 429 -3.71 3.24 -29.42
C PRO A 429 -5.08 3.58 -28.83
N THR A 430 -5.59 2.80 -27.88
CA THR A 430 -6.86 3.04 -27.19
C THR A 430 -6.70 3.73 -25.82
N ALA A 431 -5.47 3.95 -25.35
CA ALA A 431 -5.21 4.63 -24.09
C ALA A 431 -5.23 6.15 -24.32
N PHE A 432 -6.07 6.89 -23.59
CA PHE A 432 -6.15 8.35 -23.75
C PHE A 432 -4.86 9.06 -23.30
N ASN A 433 -4.20 8.53 -22.27
CA ASN A 433 -3.01 9.11 -21.66
C ASN A 433 -1.83 9.21 -22.64
N VAL A 434 -1.68 8.29 -23.59
CA VAL A 434 -0.59 8.34 -24.57
C VAL A 434 -0.72 9.55 -25.53
N TYR A 435 -1.96 9.94 -25.82
CA TYR A 435 -2.24 11.14 -26.63
C TYR A 435 -2.13 12.42 -25.79
N ASP A 436 -2.52 12.38 -24.52
CA ASP A 436 -2.35 13.51 -23.60
C ASP A 436 -0.87 13.88 -23.46
N SER A 437 -0.03 12.89 -23.17
CA SER A 437 1.42 13.03 -23.07
C SER A 437 2.07 13.50 -24.38
N MET A 438 1.57 13.02 -25.53
CA MET A 438 2.03 13.50 -26.84
C MET A 438 1.62 14.95 -27.09
N GLY A 439 0.43 15.35 -26.64
CA GLY A 439 -0.04 16.74 -26.68
C GLY A 439 0.91 17.66 -25.91
N GLU A 440 1.31 17.27 -24.71
CA GLU A 440 2.28 18.02 -23.90
C GLU A 440 3.66 18.11 -24.57
N ALA A 441 4.14 17.02 -25.15
CA ALA A 441 5.41 17.02 -25.88
C ALA A 441 5.42 17.98 -27.06
N TYR A 442 4.34 18.02 -27.86
CA TYR A 442 4.21 18.97 -28.96
C TYR A 442 4.02 20.41 -28.46
N GLN A 443 3.29 20.62 -27.37
CA GLN A 443 3.17 21.95 -26.76
C GLN A 443 4.55 22.45 -26.32
N LYS A 444 5.37 21.62 -25.69
CA LYS A 444 6.74 21.96 -25.30
C LYS A 444 7.65 22.21 -26.52
N LYS A 445 7.40 21.54 -27.64
CA LYS A 445 8.07 21.79 -28.93
C LYS A 445 7.66 23.13 -29.57
N GLY A 446 6.53 23.69 -29.18
CA GLY A 446 5.94 24.88 -29.82
C GLY A 446 5.04 24.54 -31.01
N ASP A 447 4.75 23.27 -31.30
CA ASP A 447 3.86 22.83 -32.38
C ASP A 447 2.41 22.78 -31.84
N LYS A 448 1.78 23.96 -31.83
CA LYS A 448 0.42 24.16 -31.32
C LYS A 448 -0.63 23.28 -32.01
N GLU A 449 -0.52 23.11 -33.33
CA GLU A 449 -1.52 22.36 -34.10
C GLU A 449 -1.51 20.88 -33.74
N LYS A 450 -0.31 20.28 -33.65
CA LYS A 450 -0.18 18.88 -33.22
C LYS A 450 -0.52 18.69 -31.75
N ALA A 451 -0.23 19.66 -30.89
CA ALA A 451 -0.66 19.61 -29.50
C ALA A 451 -2.19 19.54 -29.39
N ILE A 452 -2.91 20.44 -30.09
CA ILE A 452 -4.38 20.44 -30.12
C ILE A 452 -4.92 19.11 -30.67
N THR A 453 -4.34 18.60 -31.76
CA THR A 453 -4.78 17.32 -32.36
C THR A 453 -4.69 16.17 -31.36
N ASN A 454 -3.58 16.06 -30.62
CA ASN A 454 -3.39 14.98 -29.66
C ASN A 454 -4.26 15.15 -28.41
N TYR A 455 -4.39 16.36 -27.86
CA TYR A 455 -5.31 16.60 -26.75
C TYR A 455 -6.77 16.33 -27.12
N LYS A 456 -7.21 16.71 -28.35
CA LYS A 456 -8.54 16.36 -28.85
C LYS A 456 -8.73 14.85 -28.89
N LYS A 457 -7.74 14.09 -29.39
CA LYS A 457 -7.80 12.63 -29.42
C LYS A 457 -7.84 12.03 -28.02
N SER A 458 -7.08 12.57 -27.07
CA SER A 458 -7.11 12.16 -25.67
C SER A 458 -8.51 12.35 -25.06
N VAL A 459 -9.12 13.54 -25.24
CA VAL A 459 -10.47 13.83 -24.72
C VAL A 459 -11.55 13.05 -25.46
N GLU A 460 -11.38 12.76 -26.75
CA GLU A 460 -12.27 11.87 -27.52
C GLU A 460 -12.31 10.47 -26.89
N ILE A 461 -11.15 9.92 -26.49
CA ILE A 461 -11.05 8.60 -25.87
C ILE A 461 -11.56 8.66 -24.40
N ASN A 462 -11.19 9.70 -23.66
CA ASN A 462 -11.63 9.92 -22.28
C ASN A 462 -12.16 11.34 -22.09
N PRO A 463 -13.48 11.57 -22.20
CA PRO A 463 -14.07 12.89 -21.96
C PRO A 463 -13.88 13.46 -20.56
N ALA A 464 -13.53 12.63 -19.59
CA ALA A 464 -13.19 13.05 -18.22
C ALA A 464 -11.71 13.44 -18.06
N ASN A 465 -10.95 13.56 -19.16
CA ASN A 465 -9.58 14.08 -19.10
C ASN A 465 -9.57 15.60 -18.91
N ASP A 466 -9.71 16.03 -17.65
CA ASP A 466 -9.72 17.47 -17.30
C ASP A 466 -8.44 18.17 -17.74
N ASN A 467 -7.27 17.51 -17.69
CA ASN A 467 -6.03 18.07 -18.19
C ASN A 467 -6.11 18.39 -19.68
N GLY A 468 -6.48 17.43 -20.51
CA GLY A 468 -6.67 17.60 -21.93
C GLY A 468 -7.64 18.74 -22.27
N ILE A 469 -8.77 18.83 -21.55
CA ILE A 469 -9.75 19.90 -21.69
C ILE A 469 -9.15 21.27 -21.35
N GLN A 470 -8.43 21.38 -20.24
CA GLN A 470 -7.78 22.62 -19.82
C GLN A 470 -6.72 23.07 -20.83
N GLN A 471 -5.90 22.14 -21.31
CA GLN A 471 -4.86 22.44 -22.31
C GLN A 471 -5.48 22.88 -23.64
N LEU A 472 -6.55 22.27 -24.09
CA LEU A 472 -7.27 22.68 -25.30
C LEU A 472 -7.80 24.11 -25.19
N LYS A 473 -8.41 24.45 -24.05
CA LYS A 473 -8.86 25.83 -23.77
C LYS A 473 -7.67 26.82 -23.76
N ALA A 474 -6.58 26.47 -23.10
CA ALA A 474 -5.37 27.32 -23.01
C ALA A 474 -4.74 27.54 -24.40
N LEU A 475 -4.79 26.54 -25.27
CA LEU A 475 -4.32 26.62 -26.66
C LEU A 475 -5.32 27.33 -27.60
N GLY A 476 -6.50 27.73 -27.10
CA GLY A 476 -7.53 28.39 -27.94
C GLY A 476 -8.14 27.47 -29.00
N ALA A 477 -8.25 26.18 -28.71
CA ALA A 477 -8.94 25.23 -29.58
C ALA A 477 -10.45 25.54 -29.62
N ASN A 478 -11.11 25.28 -30.77
CA ASN A 478 -12.57 25.31 -30.81
C ASN A 478 -13.12 24.16 -29.95
N MET A 479 -13.85 24.52 -28.90
CA MET A 479 -14.42 23.56 -27.95
C MET A 479 -15.74 22.95 -28.45
N ASP A 480 -16.39 23.54 -29.46
CA ASP A 480 -17.63 22.99 -30.05
C ASP A 480 -17.40 21.64 -30.75
N ASP A 481 -16.15 21.40 -31.19
CA ASP A 481 -15.73 20.14 -31.79
C ASP A 481 -15.36 19.05 -30.76
N ILE A 482 -15.39 19.39 -29.47
CA ILE A 482 -15.03 18.48 -28.39
C ILE A 482 -16.34 18.00 -27.78
N ALA A 483 -16.57 16.69 -27.76
CA ALA A 483 -17.84 16.07 -27.37
C ALA A 483 -18.44 16.74 -26.12
N ALA A 484 -19.45 17.57 -26.31
CA ALA A 484 -20.35 18.02 -25.27
C ALA A 484 -21.11 16.81 -24.70
N ASP A 485 -21.48 16.88 -23.42
CA ASP A 485 -22.42 15.91 -22.85
C ASP A 485 -23.66 15.87 -23.76
N VAL A 486 -24.02 14.67 -24.25
CA VAL A 486 -25.17 14.50 -25.16
C VAL A 486 -26.45 14.59 -24.34
N GLU A 487 -27.39 15.43 -24.78
CA GLU A 487 -28.72 15.47 -24.18
C GLU A 487 -29.54 14.27 -24.62
N ILE A 488 -29.92 13.42 -23.69
CA ILE A 488 -30.72 12.22 -23.95
C ILE A 488 -32.17 12.50 -23.53
N ALA A 489 -33.11 12.01 -24.35
CA ALA A 489 -34.53 12.12 -24.07
C ALA A 489 -34.90 11.41 -22.74
N ASP A 490 -35.81 12.01 -21.99
CA ASP A 490 -36.12 11.58 -20.62
C ASP A 490 -36.71 10.16 -20.53
N ASP A 491 -37.48 9.78 -21.53
CA ASP A 491 -38.04 8.43 -21.69
C ASP A 491 -36.97 7.37 -21.97
N ILE A 492 -35.90 7.72 -22.68
CA ILE A 492 -34.74 6.84 -22.91
C ILE A 492 -33.96 6.70 -21.60
N LEU A 493 -33.68 7.80 -20.89
CA LEU A 493 -32.98 7.76 -19.60
C LEU A 493 -33.67 6.85 -18.57
N GLU A 494 -35.02 6.85 -18.56
CA GLU A 494 -35.81 6.00 -17.68
C GLU A 494 -35.59 4.51 -17.94
N THR A 495 -35.29 4.12 -19.18
CA THR A 495 -35.03 2.71 -19.52
C THR A 495 -33.76 2.18 -18.90
N TYR A 496 -32.79 3.04 -18.58
CA TYR A 496 -31.51 2.68 -17.97
C TYR A 496 -31.57 2.53 -16.45
N VAL A 497 -32.59 3.09 -15.80
CA VAL A 497 -32.76 3.00 -14.34
C VAL A 497 -32.94 1.53 -13.93
N GLY A 498 -32.24 1.13 -12.87
CA GLY A 498 -32.31 -0.23 -12.35
C GLY A 498 -31.04 -0.69 -11.66
N GLN A 499 -31.03 -1.95 -11.31
CA GLN A 499 -29.87 -2.62 -10.69
C GLN A 499 -29.23 -3.60 -11.66
N TYR A 500 -27.90 -3.62 -11.70
CA TYR A 500 -27.12 -4.45 -12.60
C TYR A 500 -26.06 -5.21 -11.81
N GLU A 501 -26.14 -6.54 -11.81
CA GLU A 501 -25.16 -7.37 -11.12
C GLU A 501 -23.95 -7.64 -12.01
N LEU A 502 -22.83 -7.01 -11.71
CA LEU A 502 -21.54 -7.17 -12.42
C LEU A 502 -20.80 -8.43 -12.00
N MET A 503 -20.90 -8.79 -10.73
CA MET A 503 -20.32 -10.01 -10.13
C MET A 503 -21.18 -10.39 -8.90
N PRO A 504 -21.11 -11.63 -8.40
CA PRO A 504 -21.83 -12.02 -7.19
C PRO A 504 -21.61 -11.03 -6.04
N ASN A 505 -22.70 -10.45 -5.54
CA ASN A 505 -22.71 -9.42 -4.48
C ASN A 505 -22.08 -8.05 -4.86
N PHE A 506 -21.79 -7.80 -6.12
CA PHE A 506 -21.34 -6.49 -6.61
C PHE A 506 -22.31 -5.95 -7.65
N ILE A 507 -23.13 -5.00 -7.22
CA ILE A 507 -24.25 -4.43 -8.00
C ILE A 507 -23.96 -2.96 -8.28
N ILE A 508 -24.20 -2.50 -9.49
CA ILE A 508 -24.34 -1.07 -9.80
C ILE A 508 -25.82 -0.74 -9.85
N THR A 509 -26.23 0.23 -9.03
CA THR A 509 -27.57 0.82 -9.05
C THR A 509 -27.54 2.11 -9.86
N ILE A 510 -28.33 2.17 -10.92
CA ILE A 510 -28.55 3.35 -11.75
C ILE A 510 -29.84 4.02 -11.32
N SER A 511 -29.76 5.30 -11.02
CA SER A 511 -30.90 6.13 -10.60
C SER A 511 -30.93 7.44 -11.38
N LYS A 512 -32.07 8.12 -11.36
CA LYS A 512 -32.30 9.39 -12.06
C LYS A 512 -32.91 10.41 -11.09
N GLU A 513 -32.40 11.63 -11.11
CA GLU A 513 -32.92 12.80 -10.39
C GLU A 513 -33.13 13.94 -11.40
N GLY A 514 -34.37 14.19 -11.80
CA GLY A 514 -34.64 15.02 -12.97
C GLY A 514 -34.00 14.43 -14.21
N LYS A 515 -33.16 15.18 -14.91
CA LYS A 515 -32.37 14.71 -16.06
C LYS A 515 -30.99 14.15 -15.68
N GLN A 516 -30.58 14.27 -14.40
CA GLN A 516 -29.29 13.78 -13.95
C GLN A 516 -29.34 12.28 -13.68
N MET A 517 -28.51 11.53 -14.40
CA MET A 517 -28.28 10.12 -14.13
C MET A 517 -27.18 9.95 -13.08
N ASN A 518 -27.37 8.99 -12.19
CA ASN A 518 -26.42 8.66 -11.12
C ASN A 518 -26.16 7.16 -11.10
N ALA A 519 -24.95 6.78 -10.72
CA ALA A 519 -24.56 5.38 -10.53
C ALA A 519 -23.95 5.17 -9.13
N GLN A 520 -24.33 4.08 -8.48
CA GLN A 520 -23.83 3.68 -7.18
C GLN A 520 -23.40 2.21 -7.21
N ALA A 521 -22.12 1.94 -7.00
CA ALA A 521 -21.63 0.57 -6.81
C ALA A 521 -21.78 0.12 -5.35
N THR A 522 -21.93 -1.17 -5.10
CA THR A 522 -22.03 -1.76 -3.76
C THR A 522 -20.91 -1.26 -2.85
N GLY A 523 -21.27 -0.68 -1.71
CA GLY A 523 -20.31 -0.17 -0.72
C GLY A 523 -19.61 1.15 -1.08
N GLN A 524 -20.04 1.81 -2.17
CA GLN A 524 -19.48 3.09 -2.61
C GLN A 524 -20.54 4.21 -2.57
N PRO A 525 -20.11 5.49 -2.52
CA PRO A 525 -21.03 6.61 -2.68
C PRO A 525 -21.62 6.65 -4.10
N GLN A 526 -22.75 7.35 -4.21
CA GLN A 526 -23.40 7.64 -5.49
C GLN A 526 -22.64 8.75 -6.21
N PHE A 527 -22.43 8.57 -7.52
CA PHE A 527 -21.78 9.55 -8.40
C PHE A 527 -22.64 9.89 -9.61
N PRO A 528 -22.64 11.15 -10.08
CA PRO A 528 -23.28 11.52 -11.32
C PRO A 528 -22.55 10.90 -12.51
N ILE A 529 -23.33 10.46 -13.51
CA ILE A 529 -22.85 9.98 -14.81
C ILE A 529 -23.38 10.85 -15.93
N PHE A 530 -22.60 11.03 -16.98
CA PHE A 530 -22.84 11.96 -18.08
C PHE A 530 -22.89 11.20 -19.39
N ALA A 531 -23.83 11.54 -20.26
CA ALA A 531 -24.01 10.86 -21.53
C ALA A 531 -22.96 11.31 -22.55
N ARG A 532 -22.31 10.35 -23.19
CA ARG A 532 -21.41 10.55 -24.33
C ARG A 532 -22.09 10.18 -25.66
N ALA A 533 -22.96 9.19 -25.61
CA ALA A 533 -23.85 8.77 -26.66
C ALA A 533 -25.17 8.32 -26.03
N GLU A 534 -26.19 8.01 -26.81
CA GLU A 534 -27.49 7.62 -26.29
C GLU A 534 -27.41 6.54 -25.23
N ASN A 535 -26.59 5.52 -25.40
CA ASN A 535 -26.43 4.40 -24.47
C ASN A 535 -25.08 4.34 -23.77
N VAL A 536 -24.22 5.36 -23.90
CA VAL A 536 -22.87 5.40 -23.34
C VAL A 536 -22.74 6.54 -22.35
N PHE A 537 -22.42 6.21 -21.10
CA PHE A 537 -22.25 7.16 -20.01
C PHE A 537 -20.85 7.02 -19.38
N TYR A 538 -20.34 8.12 -18.84
CA TYR A 538 -19.03 8.15 -18.20
C TYR A 538 -19.09 8.89 -16.84
N PHE A 539 -18.09 8.63 -16.01
CA PHE A 539 -17.92 9.31 -14.73
C PHE A 539 -16.90 10.43 -14.86
N LYS A 540 -17.15 11.61 -14.23
CA LYS A 540 -16.18 12.70 -14.14
C LYS A 540 -15.21 12.53 -12.95
N VAL A 541 -15.54 11.65 -12.00
CA VAL A 541 -14.77 11.43 -10.76
C VAL A 541 -13.84 10.21 -10.80
N VAL A 542 -14.01 9.33 -11.77
CA VAL A 542 -13.22 8.11 -11.96
C VAL A 542 -13.18 7.75 -13.44
N GLN A 543 -12.06 7.18 -13.88
CA GLN A 543 -11.94 6.68 -15.26
C GLN A 543 -12.74 5.39 -15.42
N ALA A 544 -14.03 5.53 -15.72
CA ALA A 544 -14.94 4.42 -15.99
C ALA A 544 -16.04 4.85 -16.96
N GLN A 545 -16.51 3.90 -17.74
CA GLN A 545 -17.59 4.07 -18.71
C GLN A 545 -18.63 2.96 -18.50
N LEU A 546 -19.89 3.33 -18.67
CA LEU A 546 -21.03 2.41 -18.68
C LEU A 546 -21.66 2.42 -20.07
N THR A 547 -21.79 1.25 -20.69
CA THR A 547 -22.51 1.09 -21.94
C THR A 547 -23.74 0.23 -21.68
N PHE A 548 -24.94 0.78 -21.90
CA PHE A 548 -26.20 0.07 -21.74
C PHE A 548 -26.48 -0.75 -23.00
N ASN A 549 -26.74 -2.04 -22.83
CA ASN A 549 -26.98 -2.98 -23.94
C ASN A 549 -28.46 -3.37 -23.98
N THR A 550 -29.07 -3.24 -25.15
CA THR A 550 -30.46 -3.57 -25.42
C THR A 550 -30.60 -4.95 -26.07
N GLY A 551 -31.59 -5.71 -25.68
CA GLY A 551 -31.94 -6.97 -26.27
C GLY A 551 -32.70 -6.78 -27.60
N ALA A 552 -33.06 -7.90 -28.23
CA ALA A 552 -33.79 -7.92 -29.49
C ALA A 552 -35.21 -7.31 -29.41
N ASP A 553 -35.76 -7.21 -28.20
CA ASP A 553 -37.06 -6.56 -27.90
C ASP A 553 -36.94 -5.05 -27.62
N GLY A 554 -35.75 -4.47 -27.75
CA GLY A 554 -35.47 -3.05 -27.51
C GLY A 554 -35.36 -2.67 -26.04
N LYS A 555 -35.42 -3.64 -25.11
CA LYS A 555 -35.25 -3.36 -23.65
C LYS A 555 -33.81 -3.48 -23.21
N VAL A 556 -33.43 -2.68 -22.22
CA VAL A 556 -32.10 -2.73 -21.62
C VAL A 556 -31.96 -4.00 -20.77
N GLU A 557 -31.09 -4.90 -21.20
CA GLU A 557 -30.84 -6.19 -20.53
C GLU A 557 -29.58 -6.21 -19.66
N SER A 558 -28.59 -5.38 -20.00
CA SER A 558 -27.32 -5.36 -19.28
C SER A 558 -26.62 -4.00 -19.39
N VAL A 559 -25.61 -3.82 -18.54
CA VAL A 559 -24.65 -2.73 -18.64
C VAL A 559 -23.24 -3.30 -18.72
N THR A 560 -22.40 -2.77 -19.60
CA THR A 560 -20.97 -3.07 -19.65
C THR A 560 -20.21 -1.95 -18.91
N LEU A 561 -19.52 -2.28 -17.85
CA LEU A 561 -18.56 -1.39 -17.17
C LEU A 561 -17.19 -1.58 -17.80
N LEU A 562 -16.63 -0.52 -18.36
CA LEU A 562 -15.23 -0.44 -18.78
C LEU A 562 -14.46 0.37 -17.73
N GLN A 563 -13.50 -0.26 -17.03
CA GLN A 563 -12.67 0.39 -16.03
C GLN A 563 -11.27 -0.24 -16.00
N GLY A 564 -10.23 0.57 -16.01
CA GLY A 564 -8.84 0.09 -15.97
C GLY A 564 -8.48 -0.83 -17.16
N GLY A 565 -9.13 -0.65 -18.33
CA GLY A 565 -8.94 -1.48 -19.51
C GLY A 565 -9.65 -2.85 -19.46
N GLN A 566 -10.44 -3.11 -18.42
CA GLN A 566 -11.26 -4.33 -18.29
C GLN A 566 -12.73 -4.03 -18.54
N GLU A 567 -13.40 -4.95 -19.25
CA GLU A 567 -14.84 -4.91 -19.49
C GLU A 567 -15.53 -5.96 -18.61
N ILE A 568 -16.54 -5.53 -17.86
CA ILE A 568 -17.37 -6.40 -17.04
C ILE A 568 -18.83 -6.17 -17.42
N VAL A 569 -19.52 -7.23 -17.84
CA VAL A 569 -20.93 -7.16 -18.23
C VAL A 569 -21.81 -7.53 -17.03
N GLY A 570 -22.64 -6.59 -16.59
CA GLY A 570 -23.64 -6.78 -15.55
C GLY A 570 -25.05 -6.97 -16.10
N LYS A 571 -25.73 -8.03 -15.69
CA LYS A 571 -27.12 -8.26 -16.09
C LYS A 571 -28.06 -7.39 -15.29
N LYS A 572 -29.10 -6.84 -15.95
CA LYS A 572 -30.17 -6.10 -15.28
C LYS A 572 -30.97 -7.06 -14.39
N LEU A 573 -31.11 -6.72 -13.12
CA LEU A 573 -31.94 -7.48 -12.18
C LEU A 573 -33.41 -7.09 -12.41
N VAL A 574 -34.21 -8.06 -12.73
CA VAL A 574 -35.67 -7.88 -12.84
C VAL A 574 -36.22 -7.89 -11.42
N LYS A 575 -36.96 -6.84 -11.05
CA LYS A 575 -37.67 -6.77 -9.75
C LYS A 575 -38.82 -7.75 -9.71
#